data_d2caa356d699011f4e7de78885f77153
#
_entry.id   d2caa356d699011f4e7de78885f77153
#
_cell.length_a   1.000
_cell.length_b   1.000
_cell.length_c   1.000
_cell.angle_alpha   90.00
_cell.angle_beta   90.00
_cell.angle_gamma   90.00
#
_symmetry.space_group_name_H-M   'P 1'
#
loop_
_entity.id
_entity.type
_entity.pdbx_description
1 polymer ?
#
loop_
_entity_poly.entity_id
_entity_poly.type
_entity_poly.pdbx_seq_one_letter_code
_entity_poly.pdbx_strand_id
1 'polypeptide(L)'
;MKFLKKIFLSIAFIAVASIGATSANACGKVHLGDFDWDSANVHTAIVGYILEKGYGCQVEVTKGRTSPIMAAHYDQQLDIITEVWRDNIVQMHEEAVAAGKIIELGINTPSSTQGFYVDKPTADKYGLKSVDDMKKPEIAKLFADPEAPGKGRMTSCISGWTCYTINLVKHKVYGLDEYYTNFDPGSGGALDAAIAGAFKKGKPVFSYYWTPTGLMGKVDLVQLEEPAYDNECWTKMMAVVEKIKADGPDAYTDTCASAYVNMALTKSASTTFANKKSNKKIVDFIRAYSVPTPDVNRSLAFYMDESGGDMEATAKHFLSNTGMLSLIHI
;
A
#
# COMPACT_ATOMS: atom_id res chain seq x y z
N MET A 1 -82.22 11.34 -49.00
CA MET A 1 -82.24 10.13 -48.22
C MET A 1 -80.92 9.40 -48.35
N LYS A 2 -80.08 9.43 -47.37
CA LYS A 2 -79.07 8.43 -47.01
C LYS A 2 -78.35 8.93 -45.78
N PHE A 3 -78.54 8.16 -44.68
CA PHE A 3 -77.90 8.40 -43.39
C PHE A 3 -76.42 8.08 -43.43
N LEU A 4 -75.54 9.05 -43.05
CA LEU A 4 -74.17 8.77 -42.73
C LEU A 4 -74.01 8.53 -41.22
N LYS A 5 -73.74 7.31 -40.83
CA LYS A 5 -73.29 6.94 -39.46
C LYS A 5 -71.88 7.44 -39.24
N LYS A 6 -71.66 8.36 -38.29
CA LYS A 6 -70.34 8.72 -37.77
C LYS A 6 -69.94 7.69 -36.71
N ILE A 7 -68.87 6.93 -37.01
CA ILE A 7 -68.21 6.08 -36.05
C ILE A 7 -67.17 6.93 -35.34
N PHE A 8 -67.33 7.17 -34.04
CA PHE A 8 -66.28 7.76 -33.20
C PHE A 8 -65.33 6.66 -32.76
N LEU A 9 -64.09 6.68 -33.23
CA LEU A 9 -63.02 5.81 -32.78
C LEU A 9 -62.32 6.50 -31.58
N SER A 10 -62.59 6.05 -30.36
CA SER A 10 -61.93 6.51 -29.17
C SER A 10 -60.53 5.85 -29.09
N ILE A 11 -59.48 6.58 -29.38
CA ILE A 11 -58.09 6.14 -29.16
C ILE A 11 -57.77 6.42 -27.69
N ALA A 12 -57.73 5.36 -26.87
CA ALA A 12 -57.23 5.42 -25.52
C ALA A 12 -55.70 5.50 -25.56
N PHE A 13 -55.13 6.66 -25.26
CA PHE A 13 -53.69 6.83 -25.04
C PHE A 13 -53.34 6.19 -23.67
N ILE A 14 -52.77 5.01 -23.69
CA ILE A 14 -52.14 4.41 -22.52
C ILE A 14 -50.76 5.12 -22.39
N ALA A 15 -50.69 6.09 -21.50
CA ALA A 15 -49.42 6.66 -21.07
C ALA A 15 -48.70 5.60 -20.22
N VAL A 16 -47.79 4.87 -20.83
CA VAL A 16 -46.79 4.09 -20.09
C VAL A 16 -45.85 5.06 -19.40
N ALA A 17 -46.14 5.35 -18.13
CA ALA A 17 -45.20 6.01 -17.25
C ALA A 17 -44.02 5.05 -17.05
N SER A 18 -42.97 5.21 -17.84
CA SER A 18 -41.64 4.65 -17.54
C SER A 18 -41.20 5.29 -16.24
N ILE A 19 -41.48 4.64 -15.12
CA ILE A 19 -40.83 4.90 -13.86
C ILE A 19 -39.38 4.53 -14.08
N GLY A 20 -38.58 5.52 -14.50
CA GLY A 20 -37.15 5.42 -14.45
C GLY A 20 -36.79 5.17 -12.99
N ALA A 21 -36.47 3.91 -12.66
CA ALA A 21 -35.85 3.59 -11.41
C ALA A 21 -34.51 4.32 -11.39
N THR A 22 -34.51 5.55 -10.86
CA THR A 22 -33.28 6.13 -10.33
C THR A 22 -32.83 5.15 -9.27
N SER A 23 -31.81 4.36 -9.57
CA SER A 23 -31.07 3.61 -8.56
C SER A 23 -30.57 4.67 -7.57
N ALA A 24 -31.36 4.94 -6.53
CA ALA A 24 -30.84 5.65 -5.37
C ALA A 24 -29.64 4.83 -4.94
N ASN A 25 -28.44 5.40 -4.98
CA ASN A 25 -27.23 4.75 -4.54
C ASN A 25 -27.51 4.17 -3.14
N ALA A 26 -27.65 2.83 -3.07
CA ALA A 26 -28.20 2.16 -1.89
C ALA A 26 -27.33 2.37 -0.65
N CYS A 27 -26.07 2.78 -0.83
CA CYS A 27 -25.13 3.01 0.26
C CYS A 27 -24.60 4.45 0.37
N GLY A 28 -24.93 5.35 -0.56
CA GLY A 28 -24.42 6.71 -0.58
C GLY A 28 -22.95 6.80 -1.04
N LYS A 29 -22.25 7.86 -0.58
CA LYS A 29 -20.85 8.12 -0.91
C LYS A 29 -19.91 7.45 0.09
N VAL A 30 -18.84 6.83 -0.42
CA VAL A 30 -17.75 6.26 0.37
C VAL A 30 -16.43 6.82 -0.14
N HIS A 31 -15.63 7.39 0.75
CA HIS A 31 -14.35 7.99 0.40
C HIS A 31 -13.20 7.09 0.88
N LEU A 32 -12.53 6.45 -0.05
CA LEU A 32 -11.37 5.60 0.23
C LEU A 32 -10.09 6.44 0.23
N GLY A 33 -9.25 6.24 1.24
CA GLY A 33 -7.87 6.68 1.17
C GLY A 33 -6.99 5.59 0.55
N ASP A 34 -6.09 5.98 -0.34
CA ASP A 34 -5.19 5.10 -1.05
C ASP A 34 -3.76 5.63 -0.97
N PHE A 35 -2.79 4.74 -1.18
CA PHE A 35 -1.39 5.10 -1.14
C PHE A 35 -0.75 5.02 -2.54
N ASP A 36 0.45 5.59 -2.68
CA ASP A 36 1.17 5.64 -3.95
C ASP A 36 2.11 4.43 -4.16
N TRP A 37 1.66 3.23 -3.73
CA TRP A 37 2.30 1.94 -4.02
C TRP A 37 1.27 0.88 -4.43
N ASP A 38 1.70 -0.08 -5.24
CA ASP A 38 0.82 -0.93 -6.01
C ASP A 38 -0.06 -1.88 -5.19
N SER A 39 0.42 -2.44 -4.07
CA SER A 39 -0.42 -3.34 -3.25
C SER A 39 -1.62 -2.63 -2.65
N ALA A 40 -1.44 -1.42 -2.13
CA ALA A 40 -2.56 -0.61 -1.64
C ALA A 40 -3.55 -0.29 -2.77
N ASN A 41 -3.02 0.05 -3.96
CA ASN A 41 -3.88 0.34 -5.12
C ASN A 41 -4.71 -0.87 -5.55
N VAL A 42 -4.14 -2.08 -5.54
CA VAL A 42 -4.87 -3.33 -5.81
C VAL A 42 -6.00 -3.52 -4.80
N HIS A 43 -5.72 -3.39 -3.51
CA HIS A 43 -6.74 -3.53 -2.48
C HIS A 43 -7.83 -2.46 -2.59
N THR A 44 -7.45 -1.21 -2.81
CA THR A 44 -8.39 -0.10 -2.99
C THR A 44 -9.26 -0.30 -4.23
N ALA A 45 -8.69 -0.78 -5.33
CA ALA A 45 -9.43 -1.06 -6.55
C ALA A 45 -10.43 -2.22 -6.38
N ILE A 46 -10.02 -3.31 -5.72
CA ILE A 46 -10.90 -4.46 -5.44
C ILE A 46 -12.06 -4.03 -4.54
N VAL A 47 -11.76 -3.37 -3.43
CA VAL A 47 -12.78 -2.88 -2.48
C VAL A 47 -13.70 -1.87 -3.15
N GLY A 48 -13.15 -0.90 -3.87
CA GLY A 48 -13.93 0.09 -4.61
C GLY A 48 -14.88 -0.55 -5.62
N TYR A 49 -14.40 -1.50 -6.41
CA TYR A 49 -15.22 -2.22 -7.37
C TYR A 49 -16.39 -2.98 -6.70
N ILE A 50 -16.14 -3.66 -5.58
CA ILE A 50 -17.19 -4.35 -4.82
C ILE A 50 -18.20 -3.34 -4.24
N LEU A 51 -17.73 -2.21 -3.69
CA LEU A 51 -18.62 -1.17 -3.16
C LEU A 51 -19.50 -0.56 -4.26
N GLU A 52 -18.97 -0.29 -5.45
CA GLU A 52 -19.73 0.26 -6.56
C GLU A 52 -20.71 -0.75 -7.15
N LYS A 53 -20.23 -1.94 -7.50
CA LYS A 53 -21.03 -2.93 -8.26
C LYS A 53 -21.88 -3.81 -7.36
N GLY A 54 -21.42 -4.11 -6.14
CA GLY A 54 -22.13 -4.98 -5.19
C GLY A 54 -23.06 -4.21 -4.28
N TYR A 55 -22.62 -3.06 -3.76
CA TYR A 55 -23.41 -2.28 -2.79
C TYR A 55 -24.07 -1.03 -3.39
N GLY A 56 -23.76 -0.67 -4.63
CA GLY A 56 -24.33 0.50 -5.30
C GLY A 56 -23.84 1.83 -4.69
N CYS A 57 -22.63 1.85 -4.13
CA CYS A 57 -22.03 3.05 -3.57
C CYS A 57 -21.48 3.98 -4.67
N GLN A 58 -21.41 5.26 -4.36
CA GLN A 58 -20.56 6.19 -5.08
C GLN A 58 -19.18 6.21 -4.39
N VAL A 59 -18.15 5.64 -5.05
CA VAL A 59 -16.81 5.57 -4.48
C VAL A 59 -15.98 6.75 -4.98
N GLU A 60 -15.31 7.42 -4.05
CA GLU A 60 -14.24 8.38 -4.33
C GLU A 60 -12.94 7.88 -3.73
N VAL A 61 -11.82 8.15 -4.39
CA VAL A 61 -10.49 7.74 -3.95
C VAL A 61 -9.58 8.96 -3.88
N THR A 62 -8.95 9.16 -2.72
CA THR A 62 -7.84 10.12 -2.58
C THR A 62 -6.55 9.35 -2.38
N LYS A 63 -5.61 9.55 -3.32
CA LYS A 63 -4.30 8.89 -3.33
C LYS A 63 -3.21 9.84 -2.84
N GLY A 64 -2.29 9.31 -2.05
CA GLY A 64 -1.15 10.10 -1.56
C GLY A 64 -0.14 9.30 -0.77
N ARG A 65 0.80 10.00 -0.14
CA ARG A 65 1.83 9.40 0.72
C ARG A 65 1.29 9.14 2.12
N THR A 66 2.00 8.33 2.90
CA THR A 66 1.54 7.82 4.20
C THR A 66 1.04 8.92 5.13
N SER A 67 1.86 9.93 5.41
CA SER A 67 1.51 10.93 6.43
C SER A 67 0.26 11.75 6.10
N PRO A 68 0.10 12.35 4.90
CA PRO A 68 -1.11 13.13 4.59
C PRO A 68 -2.38 12.26 4.50
N ILE A 69 -2.30 11.04 3.95
CA ILE A 69 -3.47 10.15 3.86
C ILE A 69 -3.92 9.69 5.25
N MET A 70 -2.98 9.29 6.12
CA MET A 70 -3.33 8.87 7.47
C MET A 70 -3.86 10.06 8.31
N ALA A 71 -3.28 11.25 8.17
CA ALA A 71 -3.81 12.45 8.84
C ALA A 71 -5.25 12.75 8.42
N ALA A 72 -5.54 12.73 7.11
CA ALA A 72 -6.89 12.94 6.59
C ALA A 72 -7.88 11.87 7.09
N HIS A 73 -7.43 10.62 7.21
CA HIS A 73 -8.24 9.53 7.77
C HIS A 73 -8.54 9.74 9.26
N TYR A 74 -7.54 10.11 10.05
CA TYR A 74 -7.71 10.42 11.47
C TYR A 74 -8.55 11.68 11.71
N ASP A 75 -8.57 12.59 10.76
CA ASP A 75 -9.44 13.78 10.78
C ASP A 75 -10.82 13.54 10.18
N GLN A 76 -11.20 12.28 9.96
CA GLN A 76 -12.53 11.85 9.47
C GLN A 76 -12.86 12.33 8.04
N GLN A 77 -11.85 12.70 7.24
CA GLN A 77 -12.04 13.14 5.85
C GLN A 77 -12.06 11.95 4.88
N LEU A 78 -11.45 10.84 5.27
CA LEU A 78 -11.45 9.57 4.53
C LEU A 78 -12.14 8.50 5.35
N ASP A 79 -13.03 7.75 4.71
CA ASP A 79 -13.88 6.77 5.39
C ASP A 79 -13.14 5.46 5.70
N ILE A 80 -12.40 4.93 4.72
CA ILE A 80 -11.76 3.60 4.81
C ILE A 80 -10.35 3.68 4.24
N ILE A 81 -9.41 3.03 4.94
CA ILE A 81 -8.07 2.68 4.44
C ILE A 81 -7.98 1.16 4.35
N THR A 82 -7.61 0.67 3.17
CA THR A 82 -7.61 -0.76 2.86
C THR A 82 -6.30 -1.48 3.17
N GLU A 83 -5.19 -0.75 3.31
CA GLU A 83 -3.88 -1.30 3.66
C GLU A 83 -3.13 -0.37 4.61
N VAL A 84 -2.89 -0.82 5.83
CA VAL A 84 -2.18 -0.05 6.87
C VAL A 84 -0.95 -0.83 7.33
N TRP A 85 0.22 -0.22 7.19
CA TRP A 85 1.51 -0.68 7.73
C TRP A 85 1.66 -0.14 9.16
N ARG A 86 0.88 -0.71 10.09
CA ARG A 86 0.68 -0.17 11.43
C ARG A 86 1.98 0.06 12.20
N ASP A 87 2.90 -0.92 12.17
CA ASP A 87 4.11 -0.85 12.97
C ASP A 87 5.12 0.19 12.45
N ASN A 88 4.96 0.66 11.22
CA ASN A 88 5.72 1.80 10.68
C ASN A 88 5.17 3.17 11.13
N ILE A 89 3.95 3.21 11.67
CA ILE A 89 3.27 4.45 12.11
C ILE A 89 2.67 4.28 13.52
N VAL A 90 3.28 3.44 14.34
CA VAL A 90 2.70 2.94 15.61
C VAL A 90 2.18 4.06 16.49
N GLN A 91 2.96 5.11 16.72
CA GLN A 91 2.56 6.19 17.63
C GLN A 91 1.30 6.90 17.14
N MET A 92 1.30 7.43 15.91
CA MET A 92 0.15 8.17 15.39
C MET A 92 -1.09 7.28 15.24
N HIS A 93 -0.89 5.98 14.96
CA HIS A 93 -1.99 5.03 14.83
C HIS A 93 -2.64 4.71 16.19
N GLU A 94 -1.83 4.42 17.20
CA GLU A 94 -2.30 4.15 18.56
C GLU A 94 -2.98 5.37 19.18
N GLU A 95 -2.45 6.56 18.97
CA GLU A 95 -3.08 7.82 19.38
C GLU A 95 -4.46 8.00 18.74
N ALA A 96 -4.60 7.69 17.43
CA ALA A 96 -5.88 7.79 16.73
C ALA A 96 -6.90 6.75 17.23
N VAL A 97 -6.45 5.52 17.53
CA VAL A 97 -7.30 4.48 18.13
C VAL A 97 -7.73 4.88 19.54
N ALA A 98 -6.80 5.33 20.39
CA ALA A 98 -7.08 5.76 21.76
C ALA A 98 -8.02 6.98 21.80
N ALA A 99 -7.90 7.89 20.85
CA ALA A 99 -8.78 9.04 20.69
C ALA A 99 -10.16 8.69 20.07
N GLY A 100 -10.39 7.40 19.75
CA GLY A 100 -11.64 6.94 19.13
C GLY A 100 -11.90 7.51 17.75
N LYS A 101 -10.85 7.90 17.03
CA LYS A 101 -10.97 8.46 15.67
C LYS A 101 -11.15 7.40 14.59
N ILE A 102 -10.60 6.21 14.81
CA ILE A 102 -10.69 5.08 13.87
C ILE A 102 -11.09 3.79 14.59
N ILE A 103 -11.56 2.84 13.79
CA ILE A 103 -11.81 1.46 14.19
C ILE A 103 -10.96 0.57 13.28
N GLU A 104 -10.11 -0.25 13.88
CA GLU A 104 -9.40 -1.30 13.16
C GLU A 104 -10.38 -2.39 12.73
N LEU A 105 -10.34 -2.76 11.45
CA LEU A 105 -11.26 -3.74 10.86
C LEU A 105 -10.59 -5.10 10.59
N GLY A 106 -9.43 -5.33 11.21
CA GLY A 106 -8.70 -6.59 11.14
C GLY A 106 -7.68 -6.66 10.00
N ILE A 107 -7.20 -7.87 9.76
CA ILE A 107 -6.11 -8.14 8.83
C ILE A 107 -6.62 -8.07 7.38
N ASN A 108 -5.89 -7.35 6.54
CA ASN A 108 -6.05 -7.31 5.11
C ASN A 108 -5.16 -8.39 4.44
N THR A 109 -3.84 -8.32 4.67
CA THR A 109 -2.86 -9.27 4.14
C THR A 109 -2.08 -9.87 5.31
N PRO A 110 -2.07 -11.20 5.48
CA PRO A 110 -1.59 -11.82 6.74
C PRO A 110 -0.08 -11.77 6.93
N SER A 111 0.69 -11.51 5.87
CA SER A 111 2.15 -11.48 5.96
C SER A 111 2.74 -10.46 5.00
N SER A 112 3.61 -9.64 5.53
CA SER A 112 4.46 -8.71 4.79
C SER A 112 5.86 -8.70 5.38
N THR A 113 6.85 -8.43 4.53
CA THR A 113 8.26 -8.26 4.95
C THR A 113 8.79 -6.96 4.37
N GLN A 114 9.78 -6.38 5.03
CA GLN A 114 10.54 -5.25 4.51
C GLN A 114 11.94 -5.24 5.11
N GLY A 115 12.91 -4.67 4.41
CA GLY A 115 14.29 -4.67 4.88
C GLY A 115 15.28 -4.24 3.80
N PHE A 116 16.54 -4.53 4.05
CA PHE A 116 17.62 -4.28 3.11
C PHE A 116 17.92 -5.55 2.31
N TYR A 117 18.08 -5.38 1.01
CA TYR A 117 18.25 -6.48 0.06
C TYR A 117 19.45 -6.26 -0.84
N VAL A 118 20.08 -7.37 -1.22
CA VAL A 118 21.13 -7.43 -2.24
C VAL A 118 20.71 -8.42 -3.32
N ASP A 119 21.08 -8.21 -4.57
CA ASP A 119 20.85 -9.21 -5.61
C ASP A 119 21.57 -10.53 -5.28
N LYS A 120 20.88 -11.64 -5.53
CA LYS A 120 21.39 -12.97 -5.18
C LYS A 120 22.73 -13.30 -5.82
N PRO A 121 23.01 -13.00 -7.11
CA PRO A 121 24.32 -13.24 -7.70
C PRO A 121 25.46 -12.56 -6.97
N THR A 122 25.25 -11.30 -6.53
CA THR A 122 26.26 -10.54 -5.76
C THR A 122 26.39 -11.11 -4.34
N ALA A 123 25.27 -11.41 -3.66
CA ALA A 123 25.28 -12.02 -2.34
C ALA A 123 26.06 -13.35 -2.33
N ASP A 124 25.77 -14.24 -3.27
CA ASP A 124 26.42 -15.55 -3.38
C ASP A 124 27.94 -15.40 -3.68
N LYS A 125 28.28 -14.51 -4.60
CA LYS A 125 29.68 -14.32 -5.03
C LYS A 125 30.59 -13.77 -3.93
N TYR A 126 30.07 -12.87 -3.10
CA TYR A 126 30.83 -12.18 -2.06
C TYR A 126 30.52 -12.65 -0.64
N GLY A 127 29.60 -13.63 -0.48
CA GLY A 127 29.18 -14.16 0.80
C GLY A 127 28.44 -13.18 1.68
N LEU A 128 27.64 -12.27 1.07
CA LEU A 128 26.91 -11.24 1.79
C LEU A 128 25.64 -11.83 2.42
N LYS A 129 25.53 -11.74 3.73
CA LYS A 129 24.40 -12.28 4.49
C LYS A 129 23.76 -11.28 5.41
N SER A 130 24.50 -10.27 5.87
CA SER A 130 24.05 -9.32 6.88
C SER A 130 24.43 -7.89 6.50
N VAL A 131 23.81 -6.92 7.17
CA VAL A 131 24.15 -5.50 7.02
C VAL A 131 25.62 -5.22 7.41
N ASP A 132 26.21 -6.05 8.29
CA ASP A 132 27.61 -5.92 8.67
C ASP A 132 28.57 -6.29 7.53
N ASP A 133 28.18 -7.21 6.67
CA ASP A 133 28.99 -7.57 5.49
C ASP A 133 29.10 -6.41 4.50
N MET A 134 28.16 -5.49 4.51
CA MET A 134 28.14 -4.32 3.65
C MET A 134 29.16 -3.25 4.05
N LYS A 135 29.66 -3.27 5.29
CA LYS A 135 30.60 -2.26 5.85
C LYS A 135 32.06 -2.46 5.45
N LYS A 136 32.31 -2.97 4.25
CA LYS A 136 33.65 -3.18 3.72
C LYS A 136 33.86 -2.29 2.50
N PRO A 137 34.94 -1.50 2.42
CA PRO A 137 35.18 -0.59 1.30
C PRO A 137 35.18 -1.29 -0.07
N GLU A 138 35.69 -2.52 -0.14
CA GLU A 138 35.69 -3.34 -1.36
C GLU A 138 34.27 -3.76 -1.77
N ILE A 139 33.34 -3.96 -0.82
CA ILE A 139 31.95 -4.25 -1.09
C ILE A 139 31.21 -2.99 -1.52
N ALA A 140 31.39 -1.88 -0.81
CA ALA A 140 30.75 -0.61 -1.17
C ALA A 140 31.05 -0.18 -2.62
N LYS A 141 32.28 -0.42 -3.10
CA LYS A 141 32.69 -0.12 -4.48
C LYS A 141 31.88 -0.87 -5.54
N LEU A 142 31.31 -2.05 -5.22
CA LEU A 142 30.46 -2.78 -6.17
C LEU A 142 29.19 -2.01 -6.50
N PHE A 143 28.71 -1.22 -5.58
CA PHE A 143 27.48 -0.42 -5.65
C PHE A 143 27.76 1.08 -5.88
N ALA A 144 28.91 1.41 -6.50
CA ALA A 144 29.41 2.78 -6.62
C ALA A 144 28.33 3.82 -6.98
N ASP A 145 28.26 4.88 -6.19
CA ASP A 145 27.34 5.99 -6.43
C ASP A 145 27.98 7.01 -7.38
N PRO A 146 27.41 7.25 -8.58
CA PRO A 146 27.96 8.22 -9.51
C PRO A 146 27.85 9.67 -9.01
N GLU A 147 26.96 9.95 -8.05
CA GLU A 147 26.75 11.29 -7.49
C GLU A 147 27.55 11.53 -6.21
N ALA A 148 28.10 10.47 -5.61
CA ALA A 148 28.92 10.54 -4.40
C ALA A 148 30.20 9.70 -4.55
N PRO A 149 31.25 10.24 -5.22
CA PRO A 149 32.49 9.54 -5.43
C PRO A 149 33.08 8.99 -4.13
N GLY A 150 33.46 7.72 -4.13
CA GLY A 150 34.00 7.01 -2.96
C GLY A 150 32.97 6.30 -2.09
N LYS A 151 31.68 6.51 -2.29
CA LYS A 151 30.60 5.77 -1.63
C LYS A 151 29.87 4.81 -2.58
N GLY A 152 29.28 3.80 -2.01
CA GLY A 152 28.24 3.02 -2.66
C GLY A 152 26.89 3.72 -2.59
N ARG A 153 25.90 3.27 -3.38
CA ARG A 153 24.51 3.71 -3.33
C ARG A 153 23.65 2.59 -2.74
N MET A 154 22.91 2.89 -1.68
CA MET A 154 21.77 2.13 -1.25
C MET A 154 20.51 2.81 -1.79
N THR A 155 19.79 2.17 -2.71
CA THR A 155 18.51 2.69 -3.20
C THR A 155 17.47 2.44 -2.13
N SER A 156 17.05 3.50 -1.45
CA SER A 156 16.25 3.43 -0.24
C SER A 156 14.74 3.55 -0.52
N CYS A 157 14.00 3.69 0.55
CA CYS A 157 12.59 4.03 0.54
C CYS A 157 12.37 5.47 0.08
N ILE A 158 11.14 5.81 -0.28
CA ILE A 158 10.75 7.08 -0.89
C ILE A 158 10.41 8.10 0.19
N SER A 159 10.90 9.32 0.05
CA SER A 159 10.53 10.45 0.92
C SER A 159 9.02 10.63 0.98
N GLY A 160 8.49 10.76 2.20
CA GLY A 160 7.04 10.84 2.48
C GLY A 160 6.37 9.48 2.76
N TRP A 161 7.07 8.36 2.53
CA TRP A 161 6.76 7.08 3.16
C TRP A 161 7.52 6.98 4.49
N THR A 162 6.92 6.38 5.51
CA THR A 162 7.55 6.32 6.83
C THR A 162 8.86 5.53 6.82
N CYS A 163 8.98 4.51 5.98
CA CYS A 163 10.20 3.72 5.82
C CYS A 163 11.41 4.57 5.39
N TYR A 164 11.21 5.71 4.71
CA TYR A 164 12.32 6.60 4.38
C TYR A 164 13.06 7.08 5.63
N THR A 165 12.32 7.59 6.61
CA THR A 165 12.92 8.09 7.86
C THR A 165 13.43 6.94 8.74
N ILE A 166 12.72 5.80 8.77
CA ILE A 166 13.19 4.59 9.44
C ILE A 166 14.54 4.17 8.87
N ASN A 167 14.66 4.12 7.54
CA ASN A 167 15.91 3.76 6.88
C ASN A 167 17.04 4.77 7.12
N LEU A 168 16.74 6.07 7.21
CA LEU A 168 17.75 7.07 7.60
C LEU A 168 18.35 6.76 8.98
N VAL A 169 17.48 6.44 9.95
CA VAL A 169 17.95 6.09 11.31
C VAL A 169 18.73 4.78 11.29
N LYS A 170 18.20 3.73 10.66
CA LYS A 170 18.87 2.42 10.56
C LYS A 170 20.20 2.52 9.83
N HIS A 171 20.26 3.25 8.72
CA HIS A 171 21.47 3.48 7.94
C HIS A 171 22.59 4.10 8.79
N LYS A 172 22.23 5.07 9.64
CA LYS A 172 23.18 5.72 10.56
C LYS A 172 23.57 4.81 11.72
N VAL A 173 22.60 4.18 12.39
CA VAL A 173 22.87 3.28 13.54
C VAL A 173 23.72 2.08 13.13
N TYR A 174 23.51 1.54 11.93
CA TYR A 174 24.32 0.43 11.42
C TYR A 174 25.70 0.88 10.90
N GLY A 175 26.00 2.19 10.86
CA GLY A 175 27.25 2.73 10.32
C GLY A 175 27.36 2.55 8.79
N LEU A 176 26.23 2.40 8.10
CA LEU A 176 26.20 2.29 6.65
C LEU A 176 26.45 3.65 5.98
N ASP A 177 26.19 4.75 6.67
CA ASP A 177 26.39 6.13 6.20
C ASP A 177 27.86 6.47 5.92
N GLU A 178 28.79 5.74 6.51
CA GLU A 178 30.22 5.86 6.19
C GLU A 178 30.54 5.32 4.78
N TYR A 179 29.80 4.30 4.33
CA TYR A 179 30.07 3.53 3.11
C TYR A 179 29.11 3.83 1.97
N TYR A 180 27.86 4.20 2.27
CA TYR A 180 26.81 4.33 1.28
C TYR A 180 26.06 5.65 1.42
N THR A 181 25.51 6.12 0.29
CA THR A 181 24.44 7.12 0.30
C THR A 181 23.10 6.42 0.50
N ASN A 182 22.19 7.05 1.22
CA ASN A 182 20.78 6.64 1.34
C ASN A 182 19.99 7.35 0.24
N PHE A 183 19.93 6.74 -0.96
CA PHE A 183 19.40 7.38 -2.16
C PHE A 183 17.89 7.23 -2.25
N ASP A 184 17.16 8.34 -2.37
CA ASP A 184 15.73 8.39 -2.61
C ASP A 184 15.44 8.28 -4.12
N PRO A 185 14.78 7.23 -4.61
CA PRO A 185 14.42 7.09 -6.02
C PRO A 185 13.24 7.99 -6.44
N GLY A 186 12.55 8.65 -5.51
CA GLY A 186 11.46 9.60 -5.75
C GLY A 186 10.07 8.98 -5.89
N SER A 187 9.96 7.73 -6.31
CA SER A 187 8.68 7.00 -6.40
C SER A 187 8.88 5.49 -6.32
N GLY A 188 7.82 4.74 -5.98
CA GLY A 188 7.83 3.27 -5.97
C GLY A 188 8.19 2.69 -7.32
N GLY A 189 7.59 3.20 -8.41
CA GLY A 189 7.93 2.76 -9.77
C GLY A 189 9.39 3.06 -10.17
N ALA A 190 9.99 4.15 -9.68
CA ALA A 190 11.40 4.44 -9.91
C ALA A 190 12.31 3.49 -9.12
N LEU A 191 11.91 3.09 -7.90
CA LEU A 191 12.62 2.06 -7.13
C LEU A 191 12.58 0.72 -7.87
N ASP A 192 11.41 0.29 -8.33
CA ASP A 192 11.23 -0.94 -9.11
C ASP A 192 12.06 -0.93 -10.39
N ALA A 193 12.04 0.20 -11.12
CA ALA A 193 12.81 0.37 -12.34
C ALA A 193 14.33 0.33 -12.09
N ALA A 194 14.79 0.90 -10.97
CA ALA A 194 16.20 0.88 -10.58
C ALA A 194 16.67 -0.56 -10.31
N ILE A 195 15.90 -1.32 -9.51
CA ILE A 195 16.21 -2.72 -9.18
C ILE A 195 16.16 -3.59 -10.44
N ALA A 196 15.03 -3.59 -11.16
CA ALA A 196 14.84 -4.40 -12.37
C ALA A 196 15.85 -4.06 -13.47
N GLY A 197 16.14 -2.76 -13.65
CA GLY A 197 17.10 -2.29 -14.66
C GLY A 197 18.54 -2.67 -14.34
N ALA A 198 18.93 -2.66 -13.07
CA ALA A 198 20.25 -3.15 -12.64
C ALA A 198 20.34 -4.67 -12.82
N PHE A 199 19.33 -5.41 -12.36
CA PHE A 199 19.26 -6.86 -12.49
C PHE A 199 19.36 -7.32 -13.95
N LYS A 200 18.58 -6.69 -14.85
CA LYS A 200 18.63 -6.97 -16.29
C LYS A 200 20.01 -6.74 -16.91
N LYS A 201 20.80 -5.80 -16.36
CA LYS A 201 22.15 -5.48 -16.82
C LYS A 201 23.24 -6.29 -16.12
N GLY A 202 22.88 -7.22 -15.23
CA GLY A 202 23.83 -7.96 -14.39
C GLY A 202 24.66 -7.06 -13.46
N LYS A 203 24.09 -5.91 -13.05
CA LYS A 203 24.73 -4.99 -12.12
C LYS A 203 24.30 -5.28 -10.69
N PRO A 204 25.20 -5.13 -9.71
CA PRO A 204 24.86 -5.26 -8.29
C PRO A 204 23.73 -4.32 -7.87
N VAL A 205 22.88 -4.81 -6.98
CA VAL A 205 21.79 -4.05 -6.34
C VAL A 205 21.96 -4.09 -4.84
N PHE A 206 21.95 -2.94 -4.19
CA PHE A 206 21.75 -2.79 -2.76
C PHE A 206 20.57 -1.84 -2.55
N SER A 207 19.46 -2.34 -1.98
CA SER A 207 18.23 -1.55 -1.87
C SER A 207 17.43 -1.89 -0.63
N TYR A 208 16.58 -0.96 -0.21
CA TYR A 208 15.40 -1.28 0.56
C TYR A 208 14.35 -1.90 -0.36
N TYR A 209 13.62 -2.90 0.12
CA TYR A 209 12.46 -3.42 -0.57
C TYR A 209 11.47 -4.11 0.39
N TRP A 210 10.31 -4.54 -0.11
CA TRP A 210 9.26 -5.15 0.71
C TRP A 210 8.41 -6.16 -0.07
N THR A 211 7.55 -6.90 0.67
CA THR A 211 6.48 -7.74 0.11
C THR A 211 5.14 -7.37 0.74
N PRO A 212 4.00 -7.49 0.01
CA PRO A 212 3.85 -8.00 -1.36
C PRO A 212 4.20 -6.95 -2.43
N THR A 213 4.90 -7.37 -3.48
CA THR A 213 5.16 -6.57 -4.68
C THR A 213 5.21 -7.45 -5.92
N GLY A 214 4.93 -6.87 -7.08
CA GLY A 214 5.02 -7.60 -8.35
C GLY A 214 6.46 -7.89 -8.79
N LEU A 215 7.45 -7.13 -8.30
CA LEU A 215 8.85 -7.32 -8.67
C LEU A 215 9.51 -8.49 -7.95
N MET A 216 9.14 -8.78 -6.68
CA MET A 216 9.76 -9.85 -5.89
C MET A 216 9.63 -11.26 -6.50
N GLY A 217 8.64 -11.47 -7.39
CA GLY A 217 8.54 -12.71 -8.18
C GLY A 217 9.42 -12.76 -9.43
N LYS A 218 10.11 -11.65 -9.79
CA LYS A 218 10.84 -11.49 -11.05
C LYS A 218 12.35 -11.30 -10.89
N VAL A 219 12.78 -10.95 -9.69
CA VAL A 219 14.18 -10.70 -9.35
C VAL A 219 14.57 -11.50 -8.12
N ASP A 220 15.75 -12.11 -8.16
CA ASP A 220 16.28 -12.87 -7.04
C ASP A 220 17.02 -11.90 -6.10
N LEU A 221 16.34 -11.45 -5.05
CA LEU A 221 16.88 -10.61 -3.99
C LEU A 221 17.07 -11.46 -2.71
N VAL A 222 18.16 -11.22 -2.03
CA VAL A 222 18.47 -11.79 -0.70
C VAL A 222 18.27 -10.69 0.33
N GLN A 223 17.40 -10.90 1.30
CA GLN A 223 17.27 -10.03 2.44
C GLN A 223 18.49 -10.18 3.35
N LEU A 224 19.14 -9.09 3.66
CA LEU A 224 20.26 -9.07 4.59
C LEU A 224 19.75 -9.22 6.02
N GLU A 225 20.47 -10.01 6.80
CA GLU A 225 20.24 -10.11 8.24
C GLU A 225 20.57 -8.77 8.91
N GLU A 226 19.68 -8.32 9.75
CA GLU A 226 19.82 -7.14 10.60
C GLU A 226 19.80 -7.61 12.07
N PRO A 227 20.22 -6.79 13.06
CA PRO A 227 19.95 -7.08 14.46
C PRO A 227 18.48 -7.46 14.65
N ALA A 228 18.23 -8.59 15.31
CA ALA A 228 16.88 -9.13 15.44
C ALA A 228 15.88 -8.08 15.97
N TYR A 229 14.63 -8.18 15.51
CA TYR A 229 13.58 -7.29 16.00
C TYR A 229 13.51 -7.33 17.53
N ASP A 230 13.55 -6.17 18.13
CA ASP A 230 13.38 -5.93 19.55
C ASP A 230 12.40 -4.80 19.77
N ASN A 231 11.33 -5.05 20.49
CA ASN A 231 10.23 -4.10 20.68
C ASN A 231 10.64 -2.82 21.43
N GLU A 232 11.53 -2.94 22.42
CA GLU A 232 12.00 -1.78 23.17
C GLU A 232 12.88 -0.90 22.30
N CYS A 233 13.80 -1.52 21.55
CA CYS A 233 14.64 -0.83 20.59
C CYS A 233 13.80 -0.20 19.48
N TRP A 234 12.81 -0.92 18.93
CA TRP A 234 11.90 -0.39 17.91
C TRP A 234 11.18 0.87 18.40
N THR A 235 10.63 0.84 19.61
CA THR A 235 9.95 1.99 20.21
C THR A 235 10.89 3.19 20.38
N LYS A 236 12.13 2.98 20.85
CA LYS A 236 13.14 4.05 20.97
C LYS A 236 13.51 4.62 19.61
N MET A 237 13.72 3.75 18.62
CA MET A 237 14.04 4.16 17.26
C MET A 237 12.90 4.97 16.63
N MET A 238 11.65 4.52 16.79
CA MET A 238 10.49 5.23 16.26
C MET A 238 10.28 6.61 16.88
N ALA A 239 10.64 6.81 18.15
CA ALA A 239 10.64 8.14 18.76
C ALA A 239 11.63 9.09 18.08
N VAL A 240 12.80 8.60 17.64
CA VAL A 240 13.77 9.39 16.85
C VAL A 240 13.23 9.62 15.43
N VAL A 241 12.58 8.63 14.83
CA VAL A 241 11.93 8.75 13.52
C VAL A 241 10.88 9.87 13.53
N GLU A 242 10.01 9.91 14.54
CA GLU A 242 8.98 10.97 14.64
C GLU A 242 9.60 12.35 14.86
N LYS A 243 10.67 12.45 15.61
CA LYS A 243 11.42 13.69 15.79
C LYS A 243 12.02 14.21 14.46
N ILE A 244 12.65 13.32 13.68
CA ILE A 244 13.17 13.66 12.36
C ILE A 244 12.04 14.08 11.41
N LYS A 245 10.89 13.43 11.46
CA LYS A 245 9.72 13.81 10.64
C LYS A 245 9.20 15.20 10.97
N ALA A 246 9.24 15.59 12.25
CA ALA A 246 8.78 16.89 12.71
C ALA A 246 9.80 18.01 12.44
N ASP A 247 11.06 17.78 12.76
CA ASP A 247 12.08 18.81 12.89
C ASP A 247 13.21 18.71 11.84
N GLY A 248 13.17 17.69 10.98
CA GLY A 248 14.17 17.44 9.94
C GLY A 248 15.32 16.52 10.38
N PRO A 249 16.21 16.15 9.43
CA PRO A 249 17.30 15.18 9.68
C PRO A 249 18.27 15.56 10.80
N ASP A 250 18.46 16.84 11.06
CA ASP A 250 19.34 17.35 12.11
C ASP A 250 18.82 17.08 13.52
N ALA A 251 17.54 16.69 13.65
CA ALA A 251 16.93 16.27 14.92
C ALA A 251 17.29 14.84 15.34
N TYR A 252 18.15 14.15 14.58
CA TYR A 252 18.64 12.83 14.94
C TYR A 252 19.32 12.84 16.33
N THR A 253 19.01 11.83 17.11
CA THR A 253 19.68 11.55 18.39
C THR A 253 20.09 10.08 18.43
N ASP A 254 21.15 9.75 19.13
CA ASP A 254 21.64 8.38 19.24
C ASP A 254 20.52 7.43 19.75
N THR A 255 20.43 6.31 19.09
CA THR A 255 19.43 5.28 19.38
C THR A 255 19.96 3.91 18.97
N CYS A 256 19.23 2.85 19.23
CA CYS A 256 19.42 1.54 18.62
C CYS A 256 18.61 1.41 17.32
N ALA A 257 18.89 0.37 16.55
CA ALA A 257 18.05 -0.07 15.46
C ALA A 257 17.95 -1.60 15.44
N SER A 258 16.81 -2.11 15.00
CA SER A 258 16.55 -3.54 14.81
C SER A 258 15.92 -3.78 13.44
N ALA A 259 15.85 -5.05 13.03
CA ALA A 259 15.11 -5.45 11.83
C ALA A 259 13.67 -4.93 11.90
N TYR A 260 13.08 -4.75 10.73
CA TYR A 260 11.64 -4.54 10.64
C TYR A 260 10.90 -5.76 11.19
N VAL A 261 9.76 -5.52 11.83
CA VAL A 261 8.86 -6.62 12.20
C VAL A 261 8.16 -7.18 10.95
N ASN A 262 8.07 -8.50 10.88
CA ASN A 262 7.17 -9.14 9.93
C ASN A 262 5.75 -8.94 10.42
N MET A 263 4.97 -8.14 9.69
CA MET A 263 3.65 -7.74 10.13
C MET A 263 2.53 -8.23 9.23
N ALA A 264 1.36 -8.42 9.81
CA ALA A 264 0.13 -8.47 9.04
C ALA A 264 -0.29 -7.03 8.68
N LEU A 265 -0.63 -6.79 7.43
CA LEU A 265 -1.21 -5.52 7.01
C LEU A 265 -2.67 -5.46 7.45
N THR A 266 -3.10 -4.32 7.92
CA THR A 266 -4.45 -4.13 8.47
C THR A 266 -5.28 -3.18 7.63
N LYS A 267 -6.51 -2.97 8.02
CA LYS A 267 -7.45 -2.03 7.44
C LYS A 267 -8.24 -1.33 8.52
N SER A 268 -8.65 -0.10 8.27
CA SER A 268 -9.37 0.71 9.25
C SER A 268 -10.48 1.53 8.61
N ALA A 269 -11.46 1.91 9.42
CA ALA A 269 -12.48 2.88 9.05
C ALA A 269 -12.53 4.03 10.05
N SER A 270 -12.88 5.22 9.58
CA SER A 270 -13.16 6.35 10.44
C SER A 270 -14.39 6.04 11.32
N THR A 271 -14.36 6.49 12.57
CA THR A 271 -15.50 6.25 13.49
C THR A 271 -16.76 6.94 13.02
N THR A 272 -16.65 8.11 12.39
CA THR A 272 -17.78 8.83 11.80
C THR A 272 -18.48 8.00 10.71
N PHE A 273 -17.72 7.28 9.89
CA PHE A 273 -18.28 6.37 8.89
C PHE A 273 -18.80 5.09 9.52
N ALA A 274 -17.99 4.42 10.33
CA ALA A 274 -18.27 3.09 10.85
C ALA A 274 -19.48 3.05 11.81
N ASN A 275 -19.74 4.13 12.55
CA ASN A 275 -20.83 4.22 13.53
C ASN A 275 -22.19 4.54 12.90
N LYS A 276 -22.26 4.88 11.61
CA LYS A 276 -23.53 5.07 10.91
C LYS A 276 -24.21 3.72 10.70
N LYS A 277 -25.44 3.55 11.18
CA LYS A 277 -26.23 2.33 11.01
C LYS A 277 -26.39 1.92 9.54
N SER A 278 -26.52 2.90 8.64
CA SER A 278 -26.58 2.69 7.18
C SER A 278 -25.34 1.98 6.62
N ASN A 279 -24.17 2.18 7.23
CA ASN A 279 -22.91 1.67 6.74
C ASN A 279 -22.55 0.29 7.32
N LYS A 280 -23.40 -0.26 8.20
CA LYS A 280 -23.09 -1.53 8.89
C LYS A 280 -22.70 -2.64 7.92
N LYS A 281 -23.43 -2.83 6.82
CA LYS A 281 -23.12 -3.88 5.83
C LYS A 281 -21.77 -3.68 5.17
N ILE A 282 -21.38 -2.41 4.90
CA ILE A 282 -20.08 -2.09 4.33
C ILE A 282 -18.98 -2.38 5.35
N VAL A 283 -19.15 -1.95 6.59
CA VAL A 283 -18.19 -2.21 7.67
C VAL A 283 -18.02 -3.72 7.89
N ASP A 284 -19.09 -4.48 7.88
CA ASP A 284 -19.05 -5.95 8.00
C ASP A 284 -18.31 -6.57 6.81
N PHE A 285 -18.55 -6.09 5.58
CA PHE A 285 -17.82 -6.52 4.39
C PHE A 285 -16.32 -6.21 4.52
N ILE A 286 -15.95 -4.96 4.85
CA ILE A 286 -14.53 -4.58 5.01
C ILE A 286 -13.89 -5.43 6.11
N ARG A 287 -14.58 -5.72 7.19
CA ARG A 287 -14.10 -6.59 8.27
C ARG A 287 -13.81 -8.01 7.79
N ALA A 288 -14.66 -8.55 6.93
CA ALA A 288 -14.50 -9.87 6.34
C ALA A 288 -13.46 -9.93 5.20
N TYR A 289 -13.17 -8.79 4.56
CA TYR A 289 -12.22 -8.72 3.46
C TYR A 289 -10.80 -9.04 3.94
N SER A 290 -10.19 -10.07 3.38
CA SER A 290 -8.78 -10.42 3.62
C SER A 290 -8.26 -11.19 2.40
N VAL A 291 -7.06 -10.89 1.96
CA VAL A 291 -6.45 -11.48 0.77
C VAL A 291 -5.13 -12.13 1.16
N PRO A 292 -4.96 -13.44 0.93
CA PRO A 292 -3.67 -14.11 1.14
C PRO A 292 -2.56 -13.46 0.32
N THR A 293 -1.37 -13.34 0.90
CA THR A 293 -0.19 -12.72 0.25
C THR A 293 0.09 -13.27 -1.16
N PRO A 294 -0.01 -14.61 -1.43
CA PRO A 294 0.17 -15.12 -2.79
C PRO A 294 -0.85 -14.60 -3.80
N ASP A 295 -2.07 -14.29 -3.36
CA ASP A 295 -3.12 -13.77 -4.23
C ASP A 295 -2.89 -12.28 -4.56
N VAL A 296 -2.40 -11.53 -3.59
CA VAL A 296 -1.92 -10.15 -3.81
C VAL A 296 -0.77 -10.15 -4.83
N ASN A 297 0.22 -11.03 -4.64
CA ASN A 297 1.35 -11.14 -5.57
C ASN A 297 0.90 -11.50 -7.00
N ARG A 298 -0.08 -12.42 -7.16
CA ARG A 298 -0.63 -12.74 -8.49
C ARG A 298 -1.33 -11.55 -9.13
N SER A 299 -2.09 -10.78 -8.33
CA SER A 299 -2.76 -9.57 -8.82
C SER A 299 -1.75 -8.51 -9.26
N LEU A 300 -0.68 -8.34 -8.51
CA LEU A 300 0.41 -7.42 -8.85
C LEU A 300 1.18 -7.87 -10.10
N ALA A 301 1.41 -9.18 -10.28
CA ALA A 301 1.99 -9.70 -11.50
C ALA A 301 1.10 -9.43 -12.71
N PHE A 302 -0.22 -9.69 -12.61
CA PHE A 302 -1.19 -9.38 -13.66
C PHE A 302 -1.21 -7.88 -13.98
N TYR A 303 -1.22 -7.02 -12.96
CA TYR A 303 -1.17 -5.57 -13.10
C TYR A 303 0.04 -5.12 -13.93
N MET A 304 1.23 -5.65 -13.61
CA MET A 304 2.47 -5.26 -14.27
C MET A 304 2.64 -5.83 -15.68
N ASP A 305 2.18 -7.06 -15.92
CA ASP A 305 2.54 -7.84 -17.12
C ASP A 305 1.43 -7.91 -18.17
N GLU A 306 0.16 -7.91 -17.72
CA GLU A 306 -0.96 -8.25 -18.58
C GLU A 306 -1.98 -7.11 -18.71
N SER A 307 -2.27 -6.39 -17.60
CA SER A 307 -3.29 -5.32 -17.64
C SER A 307 -2.79 -4.02 -18.27
N GLY A 308 -1.47 -3.88 -18.48
CA GLY A 308 -0.88 -2.62 -18.94
C GLY A 308 -0.95 -1.50 -17.90
N GLY A 309 -1.03 -1.84 -16.60
CA GLY A 309 -1.14 -0.88 -15.51
C GLY A 309 -2.58 -0.46 -15.20
N ASP A 310 -3.59 -1.23 -15.65
CA ASP A 310 -5.01 -0.96 -15.39
C ASP A 310 -5.46 -1.64 -14.08
N MET A 311 -5.71 -0.83 -13.05
CA MET A 311 -6.16 -1.31 -11.73
C MET A 311 -7.60 -1.82 -11.75
N GLU A 312 -8.50 -1.28 -12.58
CA GLU A 312 -9.87 -1.79 -12.69
C GLU A 312 -9.89 -3.16 -13.35
N ALA A 313 -9.09 -3.35 -14.42
CA ALA A 313 -8.90 -4.65 -15.05
C ALA A 313 -8.29 -5.66 -14.07
N THR A 314 -7.35 -5.22 -13.24
CA THR A 314 -6.72 -6.06 -12.21
C THR A 314 -7.72 -6.49 -11.13
N ALA A 315 -8.56 -5.58 -10.65
CA ALA A 315 -9.62 -5.91 -9.69
C ALA A 315 -10.63 -6.92 -10.27
N LYS A 316 -11.06 -6.73 -11.52
CA LYS A 316 -11.95 -7.66 -12.22
C LYS A 316 -11.33 -9.04 -12.39
N HIS A 317 -10.05 -9.09 -12.80
CA HIS A 317 -9.31 -10.34 -12.95
C HIS A 317 -9.21 -11.08 -11.62
N PHE A 318 -8.84 -10.39 -10.53
CA PHE A 318 -8.78 -10.95 -9.20
C PHE A 318 -10.12 -11.57 -8.78
N LEU A 319 -11.21 -10.81 -8.88
CA LEU A 319 -12.55 -11.24 -8.48
C LEU A 319 -13.03 -12.45 -9.27
N SER A 320 -12.70 -12.51 -10.57
CA SER A 320 -13.06 -13.63 -11.43
C SER A 320 -12.32 -14.92 -11.09
N ASN A 321 -11.09 -14.82 -10.58
CA ASN A 321 -10.21 -15.98 -10.36
C ASN A 321 -10.17 -16.47 -8.90
N THR A 322 -10.64 -15.68 -7.94
CA THR A 322 -10.57 -16.03 -6.51
C THR A 322 -11.92 -16.50 -5.92
N GLY A 323 -13.00 -16.46 -6.69
CA GLY A 323 -14.34 -16.77 -6.17
C GLY A 323 -14.89 -15.74 -5.18
N MET A 324 -14.18 -14.64 -4.94
CA MET A 324 -14.61 -13.55 -4.03
C MET A 324 -15.84 -12.78 -4.55
N LEU A 325 -16.30 -13.05 -5.76
CA LEU A 325 -17.60 -12.56 -6.23
C LEU A 325 -18.76 -12.96 -5.30
N SER A 326 -18.58 -14.03 -4.52
CA SER A 326 -19.58 -14.41 -3.50
C SER A 326 -19.70 -13.39 -2.36
N LEU A 327 -18.67 -12.55 -2.12
CA LEU A 327 -18.70 -11.46 -1.13
C LEU A 327 -19.63 -10.31 -1.56
N ILE A 328 -20.03 -10.25 -2.83
CA ILE A 328 -20.96 -9.24 -3.34
C ILE A 328 -22.40 -9.52 -2.87
N HIS A 329 -22.69 -10.72 -2.41
CA HIS A 329 -24.03 -11.17 -2.01
C HIS A 329 -24.25 -11.19 -0.49
N ILE A 330 -23.31 -10.69 0.31
CA ILE A 330 -23.51 -10.51 1.76
C ILE A 330 -24.30 -9.18 2.01
#